data_605a61a9875c2434493ef127b30b204d
#
_entry.id   605a61a9875c2434493ef127b30b204d
#
_cell.length_a   1.000
_cell.length_b   1.000
_cell.length_c   1.000
_cell.angle_alpha   90.00
_cell.angle_beta   90.00
_cell.angle_gamma   90.00
#
_symmetry.space_group_name_H-M   'P 1'
#
loop_
_entity.id
_entity.type
_entity.pdbx_description
1 polymer ?
#
loop_
_entity_poly.entity_id
_entity_poly.type
_entity_poly.pdbx_seq_one_letter_code
_entity_poly.pdbx_strand_id
1 'polypeptide(L)'
;LYCMKKVLLLVALSVCLLPLWGQRDFSQIDSLIKKMLPEASEVGISVYDLTAKKPLYSYRADKLSRPASTMKLLTAITTLSRPDADEPFRTEVWHDGVIEHDTLQGNLYVVGGFDPEFDSQAMDSLIEEVMTFPFSVINGQVYGDVSMKDSLYWGHGWAWDDTPAGYQPYLSPLMFCKGTVQISVFPSAVQGDTASISCKPVSSYYTLTNRTKTRTSSAGKFSFSRDWLRNGNNLVVSGNVTSIRKDDINIYDSSAFFMHTFLERLRGKGITAPQSYGFAELPRDSVQVERIACWNTSVQEVLNQLMKESDNLNAEAFLCRLGAQATGKKQVAAEDGIVEI
;
A
#
# COMPACT_ATOMS: atom_id res chain seq x y z
N LEU A 1 -55.60 0.53 -57.10
CA LEU A 1 -54.29 -0.15 -57.42
C LEU A 1 -53.08 0.80 -57.38
N TYR A 2 -53.26 2.05 -57.82
CA TYR A 2 -52.10 3.04 -57.84
C TYR A 2 -51.70 3.53 -56.48
N CYS A 3 -52.60 3.65 -55.51
CA CYS A 3 -52.33 4.07 -54.13
C CYS A 3 -51.58 2.98 -53.31
N MET A 4 -51.98 1.70 -53.54
CA MET A 4 -51.34 0.54 -52.90
C MET A 4 -49.85 0.37 -53.33
N LYS A 5 -49.54 0.64 -54.61
CA LYS A 5 -48.13 0.58 -55.08
C LYS A 5 -47.24 1.67 -54.47
N LYS A 6 -47.78 2.88 -54.23
CA LYS A 6 -47.01 3.95 -53.53
C LYS A 6 -46.82 3.66 -52.06
N VAL A 7 -47.78 3.06 -51.37
CA VAL A 7 -47.62 2.66 -49.98
C VAL A 7 -46.62 1.51 -49.84
N LEU A 8 -46.64 0.53 -50.75
CA LEU A 8 -45.65 -0.55 -50.76
C LEU A 8 -44.23 -0.03 -51.06
N LEU A 9 -44.11 0.96 -51.94
CA LEU A 9 -42.79 1.60 -52.24
C LEU A 9 -42.26 2.39 -51.04
N LEU A 10 -43.10 3.10 -50.29
CA LEU A 10 -42.74 3.83 -49.08
C LEU A 10 -42.38 2.89 -47.95
N VAL A 11 -43.05 1.76 -47.78
CA VAL A 11 -42.69 0.74 -46.78
C VAL A 11 -41.40 0.03 -47.17
N ALA A 12 -41.17 -0.25 -48.46
CA ALA A 12 -39.91 -0.82 -48.92
C ALA A 12 -38.74 0.16 -48.75
N LEU A 13 -38.94 1.48 -48.99
CA LEU A 13 -37.91 2.50 -48.70
C LEU A 13 -37.65 2.68 -47.20
N SER A 14 -38.68 2.58 -46.35
CA SER A 14 -38.48 2.70 -44.89
C SER A 14 -37.77 1.48 -44.28
N VAL A 15 -37.93 0.29 -44.87
CA VAL A 15 -37.17 -0.92 -44.48
C VAL A 15 -35.72 -0.85 -44.95
N CYS A 16 -35.44 -0.15 -46.07
CA CYS A 16 -34.05 0.08 -46.53
C CYS A 16 -33.31 1.22 -45.75
N LEU A 17 -34.08 2.00 -44.96
CA LEU A 17 -33.52 3.03 -44.06
C LEU A 17 -33.34 2.52 -42.62
N LEU A 18 -33.51 1.25 -42.36
CA LEU A 18 -32.97 0.67 -41.11
C LEU A 18 -31.47 0.93 -41.12
N PRO A 19 -30.93 1.61 -40.12
CA PRO A 19 -29.50 1.85 -40.11
C PRO A 19 -28.85 0.48 -40.25
N LEU A 20 -28.06 0.30 -41.33
CA LEU A 20 -27.05 -0.72 -41.40
C LEU A 20 -26.12 -0.41 -40.22
N TRP A 21 -26.45 -0.95 -39.08
CA TRP A 21 -25.53 -1.08 -37.98
C TRP A 21 -24.40 -1.94 -38.53
N GLY A 22 -23.45 -1.27 -39.18
CA GLY A 22 -22.33 -1.93 -39.81
C GLY A 22 -21.72 -2.81 -38.74
N GLN A 23 -21.74 -4.10 -39.00
CA GLN A 23 -21.01 -5.07 -38.22
C GLN A 23 -19.58 -4.53 -38.20
N ARG A 24 -19.13 -3.97 -37.04
CA ARG A 24 -17.77 -3.45 -36.91
C ARG A 24 -16.83 -4.60 -37.25
N ASP A 25 -16.12 -4.47 -38.34
CA ASP A 25 -15.14 -5.47 -38.77
C ASP A 25 -13.91 -5.40 -37.85
N PHE A 26 -13.80 -6.38 -36.98
CA PHE A 26 -12.65 -6.53 -36.07
C PHE A 26 -11.54 -7.41 -36.65
N SER A 27 -11.61 -7.80 -37.93
CA SER A 27 -10.58 -8.63 -38.59
C SER A 27 -9.18 -7.96 -38.56
N GLN A 28 -9.13 -6.63 -38.51
CA GLN A 28 -7.90 -5.89 -38.36
C GLN A 28 -7.25 -6.14 -37.00
N ILE A 29 -8.03 -6.34 -35.92
CA ILE A 29 -7.51 -6.66 -34.60
C ILE A 29 -6.85 -8.04 -34.62
N ASP A 30 -7.53 -9.06 -35.21
CA ASP A 30 -6.96 -10.40 -35.36
C ASP A 30 -5.63 -10.38 -36.15
N SER A 31 -5.57 -9.59 -37.20
CA SER A 31 -4.36 -9.41 -38.01
C SER A 31 -3.23 -8.74 -37.21
N LEU A 32 -3.54 -7.73 -36.42
CA LEU A 32 -2.58 -7.06 -35.54
C LEU A 32 -2.06 -8.01 -34.45
N ILE A 33 -2.94 -8.77 -33.79
CA ILE A 33 -2.57 -9.79 -32.80
C ILE A 33 -1.55 -10.75 -33.40
N LYS A 34 -1.85 -11.33 -34.56
CA LYS A 34 -0.95 -12.28 -35.23
C LYS A 34 0.38 -11.67 -35.66
N LYS A 35 0.38 -10.38 -36.03
CA LYS A 35 1.60 -9.68 -36.51
C LYS A 35 2.48 -9.18 -35.37
N MET A 36 1.88 -8.70 -34.28
CA MET A 36 2.58 -7.95 -33.24
C MET A 36 2.98 -8.78 -32.03
N LEU A 37 2.27 -9.88 -31.77
CA LEU A 37 2.58 -10.71 -30.61
C LEU A 37 3.67 -11.74 -30.95
N PRO A 38 4.65 -11.95 -30.05
CA PRO A 38 5.60 -13.07 -30.18
C PRO A 38 4.85 -14.41 -30.19
N GLU A 39 5.39 -15.40 -30.91
CA GLU A 39 4.74 -16.68 -31.15
C GLU A 39 4.30 -17.42 -29.88
N ALA A 40 5.07 -17.29 -28.79
CA ALA A 40 4.77 -17.91 -27.48
C ALA A 40 3.91 -17.05 -26.55
N SER A 41 3.37 -15.92 -27.04
CA SER A 41 2.57 -15.02 -26.18
C SER A 41 1.18 -15.58 -25.94
N GLU A 42 0.73 -15.44 -24.68
CA GLU A 42 -0.64 -15.68 -24.29
C GLU A 42 -1.40 -14.36 -24.20
N VAL A 43 -2.54 -14.29 -24.87
CA VAL A 43 -3.44 -13.12 -24.82
C VAL A 43 -4.89 -13.57 -24.85
N GLY A 44 -5.72 -12.96 -24.01
CA GLY A 44 -7.18 -13.00 -24.06
C GLY A 44 -7.70 -11.55 -24.17
N ILE A 45 -8.66 -11.31 -25.05
CA ILE A 45 -9.27 -9.99 -25.23
C ILE A 45 -10.77 -10.13 -25.18
N SER A 46 -11.42 -9.29 -24.34
CA SER A 46 -12.87 -9.14 -24.31
C SER A 46 -13.19 -7.64 -24.39
N VAL A 47 -13.99 -7.24 -25.36
CA VAL A 47 -14.49 -5.88 -25.51
C VAL A 47 -15.99 -5.90 -25.35
N TYR A 48 -16.50 -5.13 -24.39
CA TYR A 48 -17.92 -5.09 -24.07
C TYR A 48 -18.44 -3.66 -24.16
N ASP A 49 -19.59 -3.49 -24.83
CA ASP A 49 -20.28 -2.20 -24.91
C ASP A 49 -21.17 -2.04 -23.67
N LEU A 50 -20.79 -1.17 -22.76
CA LEU A 50 -21.53 -0.92 -21.51
C LEU A 50 -22.89 -0.26 -21.77
N THR A 51 -23.01 0.54 -22.84
CA THR A 51 -24.25 1.22 -23.19
C THR A 51 -25.23 0.25 -23.83
N ALA A 52 -24.79 -0.51 -24.84
CA ALA A 52 -25.61 -1.51 -25.52
C ALA A 52 -25.70 -2.83 -24.73
N LYS A 53 -24.95 -2.97 -23.62
CA LYS A 53 -24.89 -4.17 -22.75
C LYS A 53 -24.67 -5.46 -23.54
N LYS A 54 -23.71 -5.43 -24.48
CA LYS A 54 -23.35 -6.59 -25.30
C LYS A 54 -21.88 -6.70 -25.61
N PRO A 55 -21.35 -7.92 -25.79
CA PRO A 55 -19.98 -8.10 -26.26
C PRO A 55 -19.85 -7.58 -27.69
N LEU A 56 -18.74 -6.87 -27.97
CA LEU A 56 -18.38 -6.38 -29.30
C LEU A 56 -17.32 -7.26 -29.97
N TYR A 57 -16.34 -7.72 -29.18
CA TYR A 57 -15.24 -8.52 -29.68
C TYR A 57 -14.74 -9.48 -28.60
N SER A 58 -14.37 -10.69 -29.00
CA SER A 58 -13.82 -11.71 -28.10
C SER A 58 -12.71 -12.48 -28.84
N TYR A 59 -11.54 -12.55 -28.22
CA TYR A 59 -10.41 -13.35 -28.70
C TYR A 59 -9.85 -14.12 -27.54
N ARG A 60 -10.02 -15.47 -27.54
CA ARG A 60 -9.59 -16.37 -26.46
C ARG A 60 -9.96 -15.87 -25.06
N ALA A 61 -11.11 -15.22 -24.91
CA ALA A 61 -11.53 -14.57 -23.66
C ALA A 61 -11.82 -15.56 -22.53
N ASP A 62 -12.12 -16.80 -22.85
CA ASP A 62 -12.38 -17.94 -21.94
C ASP A 62 -11.11 -18.68 -21.56
N LYS A 63 -9.96 -18.32 -22.13
CA LYS A 63 -8.69 -18.93 -21.75
C LYS A 63 -8.27 -18.45 -20.36
N LEU A 64 -7.97 -19.39 -19.46
CA LEU A 64 -7.41 -19.05 -18.15
C LEU A 64 -6.08 -18.33 -18.32
N SER A 65 -5.96 -17.20 -17.68
CA SER A 65 -4.76 -16.35 -17.67
C SER A 65 -4.41 -15.96 -16.23
N ARG A 66 -3.15 -15.62 -15.99
CA ARG A 66 -2.73 -15.08 -14.69
C ARG A 66 -3.29 -13.66 -14.55
N PRO A 67 -4.18 -13.39 -13.58
CA PRO A 67 -4.82 -12.09 -13.46
C PRO A 67 -3.86 -11.00 -12.97
N ALA A 68 -2.78 -11.36 -12.28
CA ALA A 68 -1.84 -10.42 -11.67
C ALA A 68 -2.60 -9.33 -10.89
N SER A 69 -2.20 -8.06 -10.99
CA SER A 69 -2.82 -6.95 -10.24
C SER A 69 -4.27 -6.65 -10.59
N THR A 70 -4.85 -7.28 -11.61
CA THR A 70 -6.30 -7.15 -11.85
C THR A 70 -7.14 -7.82 -10.74
N MET A 71 -6.56 -8.74 -9.96
CA MET A 71 -7.19 -9.28 -8.75
C MET A 71 -7.58 -8.21 -7.73
N LYS A 72 -6.84 -7.11 -7.66
CA LYS A 72 -7.13 -5.97 -6.77
C LYS A 72 -8.51 -5.34 -7.02
N LEU A 73 -9.05 -5.48 -8.24
CA LEU A 73 -10.42 -5.07 -8.55
C LEU A 73 -11.44 -5.84 -7.71
N LEU A 74 -11.24 -7.14 -7.50
CA LEU A 74 -12.14 -7.95 -6.68
C LEU A 74 -12.09 -7.48 -5.22
N THR A 75 -10.90 -7.29 -4.67
CA THR A 75 -10.72 -6.74 -3.31
C THR A 75 -11.42 -5.38 -3.17
N ALA A 76 -11.23 -4.46 -4.13
CA ALA A 76 -11.85 -3.15 -4.11
C ALA A 76 -13.39 -3.21 -4.20
N ILE A 77 -13.93 -4.02 -5.10
CA ILE A 77 -15.39 -4.20 -5.28
C ILE A 77 -16.01 -4.81 -4.02
N THR A 78 -15.39 -5.84 -3.45
CA THR A 78 -15.86 -6.48 -2.23
C THR A 78 -15.86 -5.48 -1.07
N THR A 79 -14.80 -4.70 -0.88
CA THR A 79 -14.74 -3.65 0.14
C THR A 79 -15.86 -2.64 -0.03
N LEU A 80 -16.07 -2.12 -1.24
CA LEU A 80 -17.09 -1.09 -1.51
C LEU A 80 -18.53 -1.63 -1.41
N SER A 81 -18.73 -2.94 -1.45
CA SER A 81 -20.06 -3.54 -1.29
C SER A 81 -20.45 -3.79 0.17
N ARG A 82 -19.56 -3.53 1.13
CA ARG A 82 -19.84 -3.69 2.56
C ARG A 82 -20.60 -2.49 3.13
N PRO A 83 -21.48 -2.69 4.12
CA PRO A 83 -22.20 -1.60 4.78
C PRO A 83 -21.29 -0.56 5.46
N ASP A 84 -20.14 -0.99 5.92
CA ASP A 84 -19.11 -0.22 6.63
C ASP A 84 -17.92 0.17 5.71
N ALA A 85 -18.17 0.24 4.40
CA ALA A 85 -17.16 0.56 3.39
C ALA A 85 -16.42 1.88 3.63
N ASP A 86 -17.08 2.85 4.28
CA ASP A 86 -16.53 4.19 4.53
C ASP A 86 -15.76 4.32 5.86
N GLU A 87 -15.72 3.26 6.69
CA GLU A 87 -14.96 3.31 7.94
C GLU A 87 -13.48 3.55 7.67
N PRO A 88 -12.84 4.56 8.31
CA PRO A 88 -11.43 4.86 8.05
C PRO A 88 -10.51 3.77 8.62
N PHE A 89 -9.30 3.70 8.10
CA PHE A 89 -8.18 3.02 8.76
C PHE A 89 -7.72 3.91 9.91
N ARG A 90 -7.46 3.31 11.09
CA ARG A 90 -7.13 4.06 12.30
C ARG A 90 -5.78 3.64 12.87
N THR A 91 -5.01 4.63 13.30
CA THR A 91 -3.87 4.42 14.20
C THR A 91 -4.15 5.23 15.46
N GLU A 92 -4.20 4.56 16.60
CA GLU A 92 -4.68 5.15 17.84
C GLU A 92 -3.59 5.14 18.92
N VAL A 93 -3.62 6.12 19.83
CA VAL A 93 -2.79 6.13 21.03
C VAL A 93 -3.68 6.09 22.27
N TRP A 94 -3.37 5.18 23.16
CA TRP A 94 -4.10 4.94 24.40
C TRP A 94 -3.17 4.91 25.59
N HIS A 95 -3.69 5.10 26.80
CA HIS A 95 -2.97 4.78 28.05
C HIS A 95 -3.83 3.92 28.98
N ASP A 96 -3.18 3.25 29.93
CA ASP A 96 -3.82 2.38 30.92
C ASP A 96 -3.66 2.87 32.37
N GLY A 97 -3.26 4.13 32.55
CA GLY A 97 -2.95 4.69 33.87
C GLY A 97 -3.66 6.00 34.17
N VAL A 98 -3.22 6.66 35.22
CA VAL A 98 -3.72 7.97 35.64
C VAL A 98 -2.66 9.04 35.40
N ILE A 99 -3.12 10.26 35.09
CA ILE A 99 -2.21 11.41 34.93
C ILE A 99 -2.17 12.18 36.24
N GLU A 100 -1.01 12.24 36.86
CA GLU A 100 -0.76 12.92 38.14
C GLU A 100 0.45 13.83 38.01
N HIS A 101 0.31 15.09 38.36
CA HIS A 101 1.41 16.08 38.40
C HIS A 101 2.30 16.03 37.14
N ASP A 102 1.69 16.17 35.94
CA ASP A 102 2.42 16.15 34.67
C ASP A 102 3.07 14.81 34.30
N THR A 103 2.66 13.71 34.95
CA THR A 103 3.21 12.37 34.73
C THR A 103 2.08 11.39 34.49
N LEU A 104 2.17 10.63 33.40
CA LEU A 104 1.36 9.44 33.17
C LEU A 104 1.92 8.29 34.03
N GLN A 105 1.18 7.91 35.09
CA GLN A 105 1.46 6.75 35.92
C GLN A 105 0.81 5.51 35.29
N GLY A 106 1.43 4.97 34.26
CA GLY A 106 0.91 3.87 33.46
C GLY A 106 1.63 3.76 32.13
N ASN A 107 1.16 2.87 31.28
CA ASN A 107 1.74 2.59 29.99
C ASN A 107 1.04 3.39 28.88
N LEU A 108 1.79 3.62 27.79
CA LEU A 108 1.28 4.18 26.54
C LEU A 108 1.21 3.05 25.49
N TYR A 109 0.11 2.96 24.77
CA TYR A 109 -0.09 1.98 23.70
C TYR A 109 -0.33 2.70 22.38
N VAL A 110 0.39 2.29 21.33
CA VAL A 110 0.09 2.68 19.96
C VAL A 110 -0.57 1.51 19.26
N VAL A 111 -1.86 1.63 18.96
CA VAL A 111 -2.68 0.56 18.41
C VAL A 111 -2.76 0.69 16.91
N GLY A 112 -2.25 -0.30 16.19
CA GLY A 112 -2.27 -0.35 14.73
C GLY A 112 -3.57 -0.90 14.17
N GLY A 113 -4.21 -0.16 13.27
CA GLY A 113 -5.37 -0.62 12.50
C GLY A 113 -5.04 -0.94 11.06
N PHE A 114 -3.77 -1.25 10.77
CA PHE A 114 -3.25 -1.55 9.45
C PHE A 114 -3.51 -0.45 8.43
N ASP A 115 -3.25 0.81 8.82
CA ASP A 115 -3.30 1.97 7.93
C ASP A 115 -2.09 1.94 6.97
N PRO A 116 -2.28 1.67 5.67
CA PRO A 116 -1.18 1.55 4.72
C PRO A 116 -0.65 2.91 4.24
N GLU A 117 -1.37 4.00 4.49
CA GLU A 117 -1.00 5.35 4.06
C GLU A 117 -0.47 6.22 5.22
N PHE A 118 -0.28 5.63 6.42
CA PHE A 118 0.25 6.35 7.58
C PHE A 118 1.70 6.82 7.32
N ASP A 119 1.86 8.10 7.09
CA ASP A 119 3.12 8.73 6.70
C ASP A 119 3.77 9.57 7.82
N SER A 120 4.81 10.34 7.46
CA SER A 120 5.51 11.23 8.40
C SER A 120 4.62 12.34 8.94
N GLN A 121 3.70 12.87 8.13
CA GLN A 121 2.78 13.92 8.57
C GLN A 121 1.74 13.34 9.54
N ALA A 122 1.21 12.16 9.22
CA ALA A 122 0.30 11.43 10.10
C ALA A 122 0.93 11.17 11.47
N MET A 123 2.18 10.71 11.51
CA MET A 123 2.91 10.47 12.76
C MET A 123 3.13 11.75 13.56
N ASP A 124 3.54 12.84 12.91
CA ASP A 124 3.75 14.12 13.59
C ASP A 124 2.43 14.66 14.14
N SER A 125 1.33 14.56 13.39
CA SER A 125 -0.01 14.97 13.84
C SER A 125 -0.52 14.12 15.00
N LEU A 126 -0.32 12.80 14.94
CA LEU A 126 -0.69 11.89 16.04
C LEU A 126 0.07 12.22 17.33
N ILE A 127 1.38 12.53 17.24
CA ILE A 127 2.20 12.93 18.38
C ILE A 127 1.74 14.31 18.91
N GLU A 128 1.42 15.26 18.03
CA GLU A 128 0.90 16.56 18.43
C GLU A 128 -0.42 16.44 19.20
N GLU A 129 -1.30 15.51 18.81
CA GLU A 129 -2.53 15.22 19.56
C GLU A 129 -2.21 14.61 20.94
N VAL A 130 -1.27 13.66 21.04
CA VAL A 130 -0.78 13.13 22.33
C VAL A 130 -0.30 14.25 23.25
N MET A 131 0.42 15.24 22.70
CA MET A 131 0.95 16.37 23.48
C MET A 131 -0.12 17.36 23.98
N THR A 132 -1.36 17.24 23.54
CA THR A 132 -2.47 18.03 24.13
C THR A 132 -2.89 17.53 25.50
N PHE A 133 -2.50 16.32 25.88
CA PHE A 133 -2.77 15.76 27.20
C PHE A 133 -1.79 16.30 28.24
N PRO A 134 -2.25 16.48 29.50
CA PRO A 134 -1.48 17.20 30.52
C PRO A 134 -0.39 16.34 31.18
N PHE A 135 0.51 15.74 30.37
CA PHE A 135 1.70 15.05 30.88
C PHE A 135 2.93 15.31 29.98
N SER A 136 4.08 15.43 30.58
CA SER A 136 5.37 15.49 29.89
C SER A 136 6.28 14.28 30.23
N VAL A 137 5.85 13.44 31.17
CA VAL A 137 6.60 12.25 31.63
C VAL A 137 5.70 11.02 31.52
N ILE A 138 6.24 9.94 30.95
CA ILE A 138 5.62 8.61 30.95
C ILE A 138 6.40 7.74 31.95
N ASN A 139 5.76 7.43 33.10
CA ASN A 139 6.30 6.55 34.13
C ASN A 139 5.71 5.14 33.97
N GLY A 140 6.07 4.49 32.90
CA GLY A 140 5.60 3.16 32.49
C GLY A 140 6.32 2.75 31.22
N GLN A 141 5.75 1.81 30.47
CA GLN A 141 6.29 1.35 29.21
C GLN A 141 5.52 1.97 28.01
N VAL A 142 6.16 1.93 26.84
CA VAL A 142 5.51 2.27 25.58
C VAL A 142 5.37 0.98 24.75
N TYR A 143 4.16 0.63 24.37
CA TYR A 143 3.86 -0.59 23.64
C TYR A 143 3.28 -0.29 22.26
N GLY A 144 3.66 -1.11 21.26
CA GLY A 144 2.93 -1.24 20.01
C GLY A 144 1.94 -2.39 20.11
N ASP A 145 0.69 -2.14 19.79
CA ASP A 145 -0.34 -3.19 19.68
C ASP A 145 -0.50 -3.56 18.19
N VAL A 146 -0.07 -4.76 17.84
CA VAL A 146 -0.17 -5.37 16.52
C VAL A 146 -1.07 -6.59 16.51
N SER A 147 -1.91 -6.74 17.54
CA SER A 147 -2.71 -7.94 17.80
C SER A 147 -3.78 -8.22 16.74
N MET A 148 -4.18 -7.21 15.93
CA MET A 148 -5.23 -7.38 14.93
C MET A 148 -4.85 -8.32 13.78
N LYS A 149 -3.57 -8.56 13.53
CA LYS A 149 -3.09 -9.41 12.44
C LYS A 149 -2.22 -10.55 13.00
N ASP A 150 -2.22 -11.69 12.30
CA ASP A 150 -1.28 -12.78 12.54
C ASP A 150 0.18 -12.35 12.32
N SER A 151 1.12 -13.25 12.68
CA SER A 151 2.55 -12.96 12.56
C SER A 151 3.13 -13.12 11.14
N LEU A 152 2.33 -13.47 10.13
CA LEU A 152 2.79 -13.59 8.76
C LEU A 152 2.97 -12.19 8.15
N TYR A 153 4.21 -11.81 7.91
CA TYR A 153 4.57 -10.48 7.42
C TYR A 153 4.73 -10.40 5.90
N TRP A 154 4.49 -11.49 5.17
CA TRP A 154 4.45 -11.49 3.70
C TRP A 154 3.11 -12.00 3.20
N GLY A 155 2.63 -11.39 2.11
CA GLY A 155 1.43 -11.82 1.42
C GLY A 155 1.63 -13.17 0.72
N HIS A 156 0.54 -13.89 0.51
CA HIS A 156 0.58 -15.16 -0.19
C HIS A 156 1.12 -15.02 -1.61
N GLY A 157 2.06 -15.89 -1.98
CA GLY A 157 2.66 -15.90 -3.31
C GLY A 157 3.75 -14.83 -3.51
N TRP A 158 4.10 -14.05 -2.50
CA TRP A 158 5.24 -13.15 -2.57
C TRP A 158 6.55 -13.93 -2.57
N ALA A 159 7.46 -13.58 -3.47
CA ALA A 159 8.75 -14.25 -3.57
C ALA A 159 9.78 -13.62 -2.62
N TRP A 160 10.52 -14.46 -1.92
CA TRP A 160 11.52 -14.00 -0.94
C TRP A 160 12.62 -13.13 -1.57
N ASP A 161 12.93 -13.33 -2.84
CA ASP A 161 13.97 -12.64 -3.60
C ASP A 161 13.50 -11.31 -4.23
N ASP A 162 12.22 -10.94 -4.06
CA ASP A 162 11.74 -9.59 -4.36
C ASP A 162 12.21 -8.56 -3.31
N THR A 163 12.58 -9.02 -2.11
CA THR A 163 13.24 -8.18 -1.10
C THR A 163 14.64 -7.76 -1.60
N PRO A 164 15.05 -6.47 -1.48
CA PRO A 164 14.47 -5.42 -0.65
C PRO A 164 13.58 -4.40 -1.38
N ALA A 165 12.89 -4.77 -2.42
CA ALA A 165 12.05 -3.82 -3.17
C ALA A 165 10.90 -3.26 -2.31
N GLY A 166 10.59 -1.97 -2.53
CA GLY A 166 9.58 -1.26 -1.74
C GLY A 166 8.15 -1.78 -1.90
N TYR A 167 7.85 -2.45 -3.04
CA TYR A 167 6.53 -3.05 -3.28
C TYR A 167 6.27 -4.34 -2.48
N GLN A 168 7.27 -4.82 -1.72
CA GLN A 168 7.19 -5.97 -0.84
C GLN A 168 7.56 -5.58 0.61
N PRO A 169 6.75 -4.76 1.29
CA PRO A 169 7.01 -4.41 2.68
C PRO A 169 6.76 -5.58 3.63
N TYR A 170 7.26 -5.48 4.85
CA TYR A 170 6.90 -6.39 5.93
C TYR A 170 5.55 -5.95 6.52
N LEU A 171 4.50 -6.74 6.28
CA LEU A 171 3.13 -6.43 6.67
C LEU A 171 2.97 -6.40 8.20
N SER A 172 2.38 -5.33 8.71
CA SER A 172 2.10 -5.14 10.13
C SER A 172 0.89 -4.23 10.33
N PRO A 173 0.10 -4.37 11.40
CA PRO A 173 -0.89 -3.37 11.78
C PRO A 173 -0.33 -1.96 12.01
N LEU A 174 0.94 -1.85 12.42
CA LEU A 174 1.67 -0.59 12.54
C LEU A 174 2.58 -0.41 11.33
N MET A 175 2.05 0.23 10.29
CA MET A 175 2.81 0.63 9.09
C MET A 175 3.20 2.10 9.18
N PHE A 176 4.44 2.41 8.78
CA PHE A 176 4.94 3.78 8.68
C PHE A 176 5.65 3.97 7.34
N CYS A 177 5.21 4.98 6.57
CA CYS A 177 5.72 5.24 5.22
C CYS A 177 5.80 3.94 4.39
N LYS A 178 4.72 3.15 4.39
CA LYS A 178 4.62 1.87 3.68
C LYS A 178 5.69 0.83 4.07
N GLY A 179 6.30 0.95 5.25
CA GLY A 179 7.41 0.09 5.67
C GLY A 179 8.65 0.25 4.80
N THR A 180 8.87 1.43 4.22
CA THR A 180 9.96 1.71 3.28
C THR A 180 10.74 2.97 3.63
N VAL A 181 11.95 3.05 3.07
CA VAL A 181 12.74 4.29 3.02
C VAL A 181 12.96 4.66 1.57
N GLN A 182 12.53 5.85 1.20
CA GLN A 182 12.79 6.44 -0.10
C GLN A 182 14.20 7.01 -0.14
N ILE A 183 15.02 6.51 -1.05
CA ILE A 183 16.40 6.94 -1.25
C ILE A 183 16.48 7.77 -2.53
N SER A 184 16.91 9.02 -2.41
CA SER A 184 17.17 9.91 -3.56
C SER A 184 18.67 10.18 -3.65
N VAL A 185 19.26 9.92 -4.82
CA VAL A 185 20.70 10.04 -5.07
C VAL A 185 20.94 11.08 -6.15
N PHE A 186 21.80 12.04 -5.84
CA PHE A 186 22.14 13.17 -6.69
C PHE A 186 23.62 13.12 -7.06
N PRO A 187 23.97 13.07 -8.37
CA PRO A 187 25.37 13.08 -8.76
C PRO A 187 26.06 14.38 -8.34
N SER A 188 27.32 14.32 -7.93
CA SER A 188 28.15 15.49 -7.69
C SER A 188 28.39 16.29 -8.97
N ALA A 189 28.70 17.58 -8.85
CA ALA A 189 29.17 18.38 -9.97
C ALA A 189 30.52 17.85 -10.51
N VAL A 190 31.36 17.31 -9.62
CA VAL A 190 32.70 16.80 -9.91
C VAL A 190 32.67 15.31 -10.23
N GLN A 191 33.28 14.92 -11.36
CA GLN A 191 33.45 13.52 -11.73
C GLN A 191 34.36 12.80 -10.72
N GLY A 192 34.00 11.59 -10.34
CA GLY A 192 34.75 10.77 -9.38
C GLY A 192 34.36 11.00 -7.90
N ASP A 193 33.69 12.09 -7.60
CA ASP A 193 33.18 12.34 -6.25
C ASP A 193 32.03 11.42 -5.89
N THR A 194 31.83 11.24 -4.59
CA THR A 194 30.68 10.55 -4.05
C THR A 194 29.39 11.34 -4.29
N ALA A 195 28.33 10.68 -4.72
CA ALA A 195 27.02 11.32 -4.87
C ALA A 195 26.44 11.69 -3.50
N SER A 196 25.61 12.74 -3.45
CA SER A 196 24.83 13.04 -2.24
C SER A 196 23.57 12.17 -2.19
N ILE A 197 23.17 11.80 -0.98
CA ILE A 197 22.01 10.92 -0.75
C ILE A 197 21.10 11.56 0.28
N SER A 198 19.80 11.52 0.01
CA SER A 198 18.73 11.87 0.93
C SER A 198 17.82 10.66 1.14
N CYS A 199 17.55 10.36 2.42
CA CYS A 199 16.62 9.28 2.81
C CYS A 199 15.40 9.86 3.51
N LYS A 200 14.20 9.36 3.20
CA LYS A 200 12.94 9.73 3.83
C LYS A 200 12.10 8.47 4.11
N PRO A 201 11.47 8.37 5.29
CA PRO A 201 11.53 9.29 6.44
C PRO A 201 12.90 9.26 7.10
N VAL A 202 13.24 10.32 7.85
CA VAL A 202 14.43 10.33 8.69
C VAL A 202 14.14 9.57 9.98
N SER A 203 15.00 8.62 10.32
CA SER A 203 14.91 7.83 11.56
C SER A 203 16.27 7.20 11.85
N SER A 204 16.61 7.01 13.11
CA SER A 204 17.82 6.27 13.53
C SER A 204 17.64 4.75 13.47
N TYR A 205 16.48 4.25 13.06
CA TYR A 205 16.21 2.81 12.90
C TYR A 205 17.02 2.14 11.80
N TYR A 206 17.49 2.89 10.82
CA TYR A 206 18.33 2.40 9.73
C TYR A 206 19.63 3.20 9.62
N THR A 207 20.62 2.62 8.96
CA THR A 207 21.88 3.27 8.62
C THR A 207 22.08 3.33 7.12
N LEU A 208 22.97 4.22 6.64
CA LEU A 208 23.26 4.39 5.23
C LEU A 208 24.76 4.19 4.96
N THR A 209 25.06 3.29 4.04
CA THR A 209 26.39 3.11 3.47
C THR A 209 26.41 3.62 2.03
N ASN A 210 27.14 4.71 1.79
CA ASN A 210 27.29 5.30 0.45
C ASN A 210 28.63 4.88 -0.19
N ARG A 211 28.57 4.06 -1.23
CA ARG A 211 29.72 3.59 -2.06
C ARG A 211 29.61 4.06 -3.51
N THR A 212 28.93 5.17 -3.75
CA THR A 212 28.72 5.71 -5.11
C THR A 212 29.93 6.50 -5.60
N LYS A 213 30.07 6.57 -6.92
CA LYS A 213 30.95 7.51 -7.62
C LYS A 213 30.19 8.17 -8.77
N THR A 214 30.39 9.47 -8.93
CA THR A 214 29.74 10.25 -9.98
C THR A 214 30.47 10.10 -11.30
N ARG A 215 29.78 9.71 -12.37
CA ARG A 215 30.26 9.59 -13.75
C ARG A 215 31.59 8.82 -13.88
N THR A 216 31.73 7.75 -13.09
CA THR A 216 32.95 6.91 -13.06
C THR A 216 32.56 5.47 -13.36
N SER A 217 32.77 5.02 -14.60
CA SER A 217 32.37 3.69 -15.06
C SER A 217 33.02 2.53 -14.29
N SER A 218 34.26 2.73 -13.79
CA SER A 218 34.96 1.75 -12.97
C SER A 218 34.31 1.48 -11.60
N ALA A 219 33.37 2.36 -11.17
CA ALA A 219 32.58 2.12 -9.95
C ALA A 219 31.52 1.01 -10.11
N GLY A 220 31.36 0.46 -11.31
CA GLY A 220 30.38 -0.62 -11.59
C GLY A 220 28.95 -0.14 -11.80
N LYS A 221 28.04 -1.09 -11.92
CA LYS A 221 26.61 -0.82 -12.10
C LYS A 221 26.03 -0.17 -10.84
N PHE A 222 25.17 0.85 -11.04
CA PHE A 222 24.45 1.48 -9.94
C PHE A 222 23.44 0.52 -9.32
N SER A 223 23.34 0.53 -7.99
CA SER A 223 22.36 -0.29 -7.25
C SER A 223 21.95 0.33 -5.93
N PHE A 224 20.71 0.06 -5.53
CA PHE A 224 20.20 0.20 -4.18
C PHE A 224 20.04 -1.17 -3.55
N SER A 225 20.32 -1.29 -2.26
CA SER A 225 20.08 -2.52 -1.52
C SER A 225 20.08 -2.24 0.00
N ARG A 226 19.80 -3.25 0.78
CA ARG A 226 20.09 -3.33 2.21
C ARG A 226 20.66 -4.70 2.56
N ASP A 227 21.10 -4.91 3.79
CA ASP A 227 21.57 -6.23 4.27
C ASP A 227 20.38 -7.16 4.58
N TRP A 228 19.52 -7.38 3.56
CA TRP A 228 18.24 -8.08 3.69
C TRP A 228 18.38 -9.57 4.00
N LEU A 229 19.44 -10.24 3.53
CA LEU A 229 19.69 -11.66 3.84
C LEU A 229 19.88 -11.94 5.33
N ARG A 230 20.24 -10.93 6.11
CA ARG A 230 20.40 -10.99 7.57
C ARG A 230 19.33 -10.20 8.31
N ASN A 231 18.27 -9.81 7.63
CA ASN A 231 17.27 -8.90 8.19
C ASN A 231 17.85 -7.60 8.74
N GLY A 232 18.99 -7.15 8.20
CA GLY A 232 19.63 -5.90 8.60
C GLY A 232 19.02 -4.68 7.91
N ASN A 233 19.08 -3.52 8.57
CA ASN A 233 18.59 -2.24 8.06
C ASN A 233 19.71 -1.26 7.72
N ASN A 234 20.87 -1.76 7.30
CA ASN A 234 21.90 -0.93 6.68
C ASN A 234 21.60 -0.80 5.16
N LEU A 235 21.16 0.38 4.76
CA LEU A 235 20.93 0.72 3.36
C LEU A 235 22.26 0.91 2.64
N VAL A 236 22.42 0.29 1.49
CA VAL A 236 23.67 0.36 0.73
C VAL A 236 23.37 0.90 -0.65
N VAL A 237 23.98 2.04 -0.99
CA VAL A 237 23.90 2.63 -2.33
C VAL A 237 25.28 2.59 -2.96
N SER A 238 25.41 2.02 -4.14
CA SER A 238 26.73 1.80 -4.75
C SER A 238 26.71 1.99 -6.28
N GLY A 239 27.90 2.11 -6.85
CA GLY A 239 28.13 2.15 -8.28
C GLY A 239 28.14 3.55 -8.90
N ASN A 240 28.07 3.58 -10.23
CA ASN A 240 28.22 4.79 -11.04
C ASN A 240 26.91 5.58 -11.15
N VAL A 241 26.91 6.81 -10.62
CA VAL A 241 25.75 7.73 -10.65
C VAL A 241 25.95 8.75 -11.77
N THR A 242 25.17 8.64 -12.84
CA THR A 242 25.20 9.54 -14.00
C THR A 242 24.05 10.55 -14.05
N SER A 243 22.95 10.25 -13.38
CA SER A 243 21.74 11.06 -13.28
C SER A 243 21.10 10.89 -11.92
N ILE A 244 20.12 11.72 -11.57
CA ILE A 244 19.33 11.56 -10.35
C ILE A 244 18.67 10.18 -10.39
N ARG A 245 18.76 9.47 -9.26
CA ARG A 245 18.13 8.17 -9.02
C ARG A 245 17.25 8.24 -7.80
N LYS A 246 16.14 7.55 -7.82
CA LYS A 246 15.21 7.46 -6.71
C LYS A 246 14.61 6.06 -6.68
N ASP A 247 14.52 5.48 -5.48
CA ASP A 247 13.90 4.18 -5.27
C ASP A 247 13.43 4.07 -3.82
N ASP A 248 12.50 3.15 -3.59
CA ASP A 248 11.98 2.82 -2.27
C ASP A 248 12.50 1.43 -1.87
N ILE A 249 13.14 1.35 -0.71
CA ILE A 249 13.70 0.13 -0.15
C ILE A 249 12.90 -0.25 1.09
N ASN A 250 12.41 -1.50 1.15
CA ASN A 250 11.71 -1.98 2.33
C ASN A 250 12.63 -2.03 3.56
N ILE A 251 12.03 -1.87 4.73
CA ILE A 251 12.71 -1.97 6.04
C ILE A 251 12.25 -3.24 6.74
N TYR A 252 13.21 -4.00 7.30
CA TYR A 252 12.87 -5.16 8.11
C TYR A 252 12.19 -4.73 9.40
N ASP A 253 11.10 -5.45 9.75
CA ASP A 253 10.23 -5.21 10.88
C ASP A 253 9.58 -3.82 10.85
N SER A 254 8.49 -3.73 10.07
CA SER A 254 7.72 -2.47 9.93
C SER A 254 7.15 -1.97 11.25
N SER A 255 6.73 -2.88 12.15
CA SER A 255 6.24 -2.53 13.49
C SER A 255 7.33 -1.93 14.36
N ALA A 256 8.52 -2.51 14.33
CA ALA A 256 9.67 -1.98 15.05
C ALA A 256 10.14 -0.63 14.47
N PHE A 257 10.10 -0.47 13.14
CA PHE A 257 10.39 0.79 12.48
C PHE A 257 9.41 1.88 12.89
N PHE A 258 8.12 1.56 12.93
CA PHE A 258 7.09 2.48 13.40
C PHE A 258 7.36 2.91 14.85
N MET A 259 7.44 1.95 15.77
CA MET A 259 7.59 2.23 17.20
C MET A 259 8.87 2.94 17.55
N HIS A 260 9.97 2.58 16.89
CA HIS A 260 11.25 3.27 17.08
C HIS A 260 11.14 4.75 16.68
N THR A 261 10.59 5.02 15.49
CA THR A 261 10.45 6.39 14.99
C THR A 261 9.44 7.19 15.79
N PHE A 262 8.33 6.57 16.21
CA PHE A 262 7.35 7.20 17.09
C PHE A 262 8.00 7.66 18.40
N LEU A 263 8.73 6.77 19.07
CA LEU A 263 9.36 7.05 20.34
C LEU A 263 10.52 8.07 20.21
N GLU A 264 11.28 8.00 19.12
CA GLU A 264 12.31 8.98 18.76
C GLU A 264 11.70 10.39 18.60
N ARG A 265 10.60 10.53 17.85
CA ARG A 265 9.92 11.79 17.63
C ARG A 265 9.22 12.31 18.88
N LEU A 266 8.57 11.45 19.64
CA LEU A 266 7.90 11.80 20.89
C LEU A 266 8.90 12.45 21.88
N ARG A 267 10.09 11.85 22.03
CA ARG A 267 11.19 12.41 22.82
C ARG A 267 11.72 13.71 22.22
N GLY A 268 11.86 13.77 20.90
CA GLY A 268 12.27 14.98 20.18
C GLY A 268 11.35 16.18 20.41
N LYS A 269 10.08 15.92 20.73
CA LYS A 269 9.09 16.94 21.11
C LYS A 269 9.13 17.29 22.62
N GLY A 270 9.98 16.65 23.41
CA GLY A 270 10.18 16.98 24.84
C GLY A 270 9.48 16.06 25.83
N ILE A 271 8.80 15.00 25.39
CA ILE A 271 8.24 14.00 26.30
C ILE A 271 9.35 13.12 26.87
N THR A 272 9.44 13.03 28.18
CA THR A 272 10.30 12.06 28.85
C THR A 272 9.66 10.69 28.82
N ALA A 273 10.21 9.79 28.02
CA ALA A 273 9.67 8.45 27.79
C ALA A 273 10.77 7.38 27.97
N PRO A 274 10.40 6.09 28.17
CA PRO A 274 11.34 4.97 28.26
C PRO A 274 12.30 4.91 27.08
N GLN A 275 13.48 4.32 27.25
CA GLN A 275 14.49 4.18 26.18
C GLN A 275 14.11 3.11 25.15
N SER A 276 13.27 2.15 25.52
CA SER A 276 12.81 1.06 24.71
C SER A 276 11.27 1.01 24.63
N TYR A 277 10.76 0.32 23.63
CA TYR A 277 9.35 -0.04 23.49
C TYR A 277 9.20 -1.55 23.55
N GLY A 278 7.99 -2.02 23.78
CA GLY A 278 7.60 -3.42 23.68
C GLY A 278 6.44 -3.62 22.71
N PHE A 279 5.98 -4.87 22.59
CA PHE A 279 4.74 -5.19 21.89
C PHE A 279 3.81 -5.91 22.87
N ALA A 280 2.59 -5.38 23.01
CA ALA A 280 1.56 -5.94 23.88
C ALA A 280 0.17 -5.50 23.38
N GLU A 281 -0.82 -6.35 23.57
CA GLU A 281 -2.24 -6.01 23.31
C GLU A 281 -2.71 -4.99 24.34
N LEU A 282 -3.48 -3.99 23.91
CA LEU A 282 -4.13 -3.01 24.77
C LEU A 282 -5.15 -3.72 25.70
N PRO A 283 -5.07 -3.55 27.02
CA PRO A 283 -5.98 -4.20 27.98
C PRO A 283 -7.36 -3.48 28.02
N ARG A 284 -8.16 -3.61 26.97
CA ARG A 284 -9.42 -2.87 26.75
C ARG A 284 -10.46 -3.05 27.87
N ASP A 285 -10.37 -4.12 28.65
CA ASP A 285 -11.29 -4.41 29.75
C ASP A 285 -10.91 -3.68 31.06
N SER A 286 -9.81 -2.96 31.09
CA SER A 286 -9.38 -2.16 32.24
C SER A 286 -10.17 -0.86 32.35
N VAL A 287 -10.56 -0.48 33.55
CA VAL A 287 -11.35 0.73 33.85
C VAL A 287 -10.58 2.03 33.56
N GLN A 288 -9.25 1.96 33.48
CA GLN A 288 -8.36 3.13 33.33
C GLN A 288 -7.86 3.34 31.89
N VAL A 289 -8.39 2.57 30.94
CA VAL A 289 -7.96 2.69 29.55
C VAL A 289 -8.68 3.85 28.86
N GLU A 290 -7.90 4.82 28.36
CA GLU A 290 -8.41 5.99 27.67
C GLU A 290 -7.65 6.21 26.37
N ARG A 291 -8.40 6.55 25.28
CA ARG A 291 -7.80 6.97 24.01
C ARG A 291 -7.46 8.44 24.04
N ILE A 292 -6.21 8.77 23.73
CA ILE A 292 -5.69 10.14 23.79
C ILE A 292 -5.35 10.72 22.41
N ALA A 293 -5.21 9.88 21.38
CA ALA A 293 -5.01 10.36 20.01
C ALA A 293 -5.54 9.35 19.00
N CYS A 294 -5.92 9.83 17.80
CA CYS A 294 -6.40 9.00 16.71
C CYS A 294 -6.12 9.63 15.35
N TRP A 295 -5.32 8.98 14.55
CA TRP A 295 -5.22 9.30 13.13
C TRP A 295 -6.19 8.45 12.32
N ASN A 296 -6.82 9.08 11.31
CA ASN A 296 -7.76 8.41 10.42
C ASN A 296 -7.35 8.63 8.96
N THR A 297 -7.17 7.53 8.23
CA THR A 297 -6.99 7.54 6.77
C THR A 297 -8.26 7.06 6.09
N SER A 298 -8.76 7.81 5.15
CA SER A 298 -10.02 7.48 4.47
C SER A 298 -9.87 6.26 3.55
N VAL A 299 -10.92 5.46 3.45
CA VAL A 299 -11.00 4.35 2.47
C VAL A 299 -10.77 4.85 1.05
N GLN A 300 -11.28 6.03 0.72
CA GLN A 300 -11.10 6.64 -0.61
C GLN A 300 -9.62 6.87 -0.94
N GLU A 301 -8.82 7.32 0.02
CA GLU A 301 -7.37 7.53 -0.16
C GLU A 301 -6.65 6.22 -0.41
N VAL A 302 -6.91 5.21 0.42
CA VAL A 302 -6.32 3.87 0.28
C VAL A 302 -6.74 3.21 -1.05
N LEU A 303 -8.01 3.35 -1.46
CA LEU A 303 -8.50 2.85 -2.76
C LEU A 303 -7.85 3.57 -3.95
N ASN A 304 -7.62 4.88 -3.85
CA ASN A 304 -6.95 5.62 -4.92
C ASN A 304 -5.53 5.10 -5.16
N GLN A 305 -4.77 4.86 -4.10
CA GLN A 305 -3.42 4.29 -4.20
C GLN A 305 -3.46 2.84 -4.73
N LEU A 306 -4.36 2.02 -4.18
CA LEU A 306 -4.58 0.65 -4.65
C LEU A 306 -4.82 0.60 -6.16
N MET A 307 -5.73 1.43 -6.66
CA MET A 307 -6.21 1.34 -8.04
C MET A 307 -5.33 2.07 -9.05
N LYS A 308 -4.67 3.17 -8.65
CA LYS A 308 -3.85 3.98 -9.57
C LYS A 308 -2.39 3.53 -9.59
N GLU A 309 -1.83 3.22 -8.43
CA GLU A 309 -0.44 2.82 -8.29
C GLU A 309 -0.27 1.29 -8.20
N SER A 310 -1.41 0.57 -8.17
CA SER A 310 -1.41 -0.90 -8.04
C SER A 310 -0.70 -1.38 -6.76
N ASP A 311 -0.86 -0.64 -5.67
CA ASP A 311 -0.14 -0.86 -4.41
C ASP A 311 -0.52 -2.19 -3.77
N ASN A 312 0.49 -3.01 -3.43
CA ASN A 312 0.28 -4.33 -2.84
C ASN A 312 -0.10 -4.21 -1.36
N LEU A 313 0.53 -3.30 -0.62
CA LEU A 313 0.24 -3.09 0.80
C LEU A 313 -1.21 -2.70 1.02
N ASN A 314 -1.75 -1.81 0.17
CA ASN A 314 -3.14 -1.39 0.26
C ASN A 314 -4.12 -2.54 -0.01
N ALA A 315 -3.76 -3.46 -0.92
CA ALA A 315 -4.55 -4.66 -1.16
C ALA A 315 -4.58 -5.57 0.07
N GLU A 316 -3.45 -5.80 0.72
CA GLU A 316 -3.32 -6.62 1.93
C GLU A 316 -4.05 -5.98 3.12
N ALA A 317 -3.99 -4.65 3.27
CA ALA A 317 -4.72 -3.93 4.29
C ALA A 317 -6.24 -4.09 4.15
N PHE A 318 -6.77 -3.97 2.92
CA PHE A 318 -8.19 -4.27 2.66
C PHE A 318 -8.54 -5.72 2.90
N LEU A 319 -7.69 -6.66 2.50
CA LEU A 319 -7.92 -8.08 2.72
C LEU A 319 -8.02 -8.41 4.21
N CYS A 320 -7.10 -7.87 5.01
CA CYS A 320 -7.11 -8.02 6.47
C CYS A 320 -8.38 -7.40 7.08
N ARG A 321 -8.79 -6.21 6.63
CA ARG A 321 -10.02 -5.56 7.07
C ARG A 321 -11.27 -6.37 6.75
N LEU A 322 -11.40 -6.90 5.53
CA LEU A 322 -12.51 -7.76 5.12
C LEU A 322 -12.61 -8.99 6.02
N GLY A 323 -11.48 -9.62 6.32
CA GLY A 323 -11.42 -10.75 7.24
C GLY A 323 -11.86 -10.40 8.67
N ALA A 324 -11.45 -9.23 9.20
CA ALA A 324 -11.86 -8.75 10.50
C ALA A 324 -13.37 -8.51 10.58
N GLN A 325 -13.92 -7.84 9.58
CA GLN A 325 -15.35 -7.53 9.48
C GLN A 325 -16.21 -8.79 9.37
N ALA A 326 -15.78 -9.77 8.57
CA ALA A 326 -16.53 -10.99 8.34
C ALA A 326 -16.51 -11.95 9.53
N THR A 327 -15.39 -12.07 10.20
CA THR A 327 -15.19 -13.07 11.24
C THR A 327 -15.41 -12.54 12.66
N GLY A 328 -15.28 -11.23 12.86
CA GLY A 328 -15.25 -10.61 14.20
C GLY A 328 -14.07 -11.05 15.06
N LYS A 329 -13.06 -11.71 14.46
CA LYS A 329 -11.85 -12.15 15.18
C LYS A 329 -11.03 -10.93 15.59
N LYS A 330 -10.40 -11.00 16.75
CA LYS A 330 -9.41 -10.01 17.19
C LYS A 330 -8.16 -10.06 16.32
N GLN A 331 -7.71 -11.27 15.97
CA GLN A 331 -6.54 -11.51 15.12
C GLN A 331 -6.97 -12.16 13.82
N VAL A 332 -6.59 -11.55 12.70
CA VAL A 332 -6.98 -11.96 11.34
C VAL A 332 -5.79 -12.51 10.57
N ALA A 333 -6.04 -13.55 9.82
CA ALA A 333 -5.16 -14.05 8.78
C ALA A 333 -5.62 -13.57 7.39
N ALA A 334 -4.75 -13.62 6.39
CA ALA A 334 -5.12 -13.27 5.02
C ALA A 334 -6.27 -14.15 4.47
N GLU A 335 -6.29 -15.44 4.86
CA GLU A 335 -7.33 -16.40 4.48
C GLU A 335 -8.73 -15.96 4.92
N ASP A 336 -8.86 -15.30 6.07
CA ASP A 336 -10.13 -14.78 6.56
C ASP A 336 -10.74 -13.77 5.58
N GLY A 337 -9.88 -12.96 4.92
CA GLY A 337 -10.32 -12.00 3.91
C GLY A 337 -10.51 -12.61 2.53
N ILE A 338 -9.71 -13.62 2.15
CA ILE A 338 -9.81 -14.30 0.85
C ILE A 338 -11.17 -14.99 0.69
N VAL A 339 -11.73 -15.55 1.76
CA VAL A 339 -13.04 -16.21 1.74
C VAL A 339 -14.17 -15.23 1.43
N GLU A 340 -13.98 -13.94 1.65
CA GLU A 340 -14.98 -12.90 1.41
C GLU A 340 -14.98 -12.36 -0.03
N ILE A 341 -13.92 -12.62 -0.80
CA ILE A 341 -13.76 -12.21 -2.18
C ILE A 341 -14.29 -13.28 -3.14
#